data_a44d9e994e08b9881416d38ccc0c872c
#
_entry.id   a44d9e994e08b9881416d38ccc0c872c
#
_cell.length_a   1.000
_cell.length_b   1.000
_cell.length_c   1.000
_cell.angle_alpha   90.00
_cell.angle_beta   90.00
_cell.angle_gamma   90.00
#
_symmetry.space_group_name_H-M   'P 1'
#
loop_
_entity.id
_entity.type
_entity.pdbx_description
1 polymer ?
#
loop_
_entity_poly.entity_id
_entity_poly.type
_entity_poly.pdbx_seq_one_letter_code
_entity_poly.pdbx_strand_id
1 'polypeptide(L)'
;MPTIHAHCSKAWRRVLLLACAALIAFFVLANPLQSAAQNDNPAPSVSTPRIVTLYQGATDSAVALGLTPIGVVDSWLEKPMYRYLREPLEGVEHVGLETQPNLEKIAWLDPDLVIASDFRHARIAPLLAAIAPTASTNTVFGFKTTLTMIANATGRETEASQLLRLWDDRVSDFRQQIAAELGSEWPQKVAVVRFKSDHVRIYTHGFAGSILAELGFEQPDTLHTQGWGMKLSSTENIPVLNADVMFVLLEPDDPAIADNYQRWTAHPLWQRLSAVQNGRVFEVDPVSWMMGGGILAANAMLDDLYDHYKLQHQTCFPHATDHTGEYLQC
;
A
#
# COMPACT_ATOMS: atom_id res chain seq x y z
N MET A 1 -62.73 -60.16 44.50
CA MET A 1 -62.76 -60.13 43.03
C MET A 1 -61.31 -60.12 42.54
N PRO A 2 -60.91 -61.09 41.73
CA PRO A 2 -59.54 -61.51 41.64
C PRO A 2 -58.74 -60.71 40.60
N THR A 3 -57.48 -60.42 40.92
CA THR A 3 -56.41 -59.89 40.11
C THR A 3 -55.84 -60.97 39.21
N ILE A 4 -55.78 -60.70 37.88
CA ILE A 4 -55.12 -61.56 36.90
C ILE A 4 -53.71 -61.04 36.63
N HIS A 5 -52.68 -61.80 37.07
CA HIS A 5 -51.33 -61.60 36.70
C HIS A 5 -51.06 -62.26 35.34
N ALA A 6 -50.63 -61.47 34.33
CA ALA A 6 -50.16 -62.00 33.08
C ALA A 6 -48.65 -62.22 33.14
N HIS A 7 -48.22 -63.50 33.20
CA HIS A 7 -46.82 -63.92 32.99
C HIS A 7 -46.47 -63.81 31.50
N CYS A 8 -45.71 -62.84 31.10
CA CYS A 8 -45.09 -62.83 29.79
C CYS A 8 -43.78 -63.60 29.84
N SER A 9 -43.69 -64.75 29.16
CA SER A 9 -42.58 -65.70 29.24
C SER A 9 -41.28 -65.14 28.62
N LYS A 10 -40.19 -65.38 29.34
CA LYS A 10 -38.80 -65.00 28.94
C LYS A 10 -38.38 -65.58 27.57
N ALA A 11 -39.14 -66.52 27.02
CA ALA A 11 -38.86 -67.12 25.73
C ALA A 11 -39.06 -66.18 24.51
N TRP A 12 -40.07 -65.34 24.56
CA TRP A 12 -40.37 -64.41 23.45
C TRP A 12 -39.35 -63.30 23.30
N ARG A 13 -38.69 -62.88 24.39
CA ARG A 13 -37.62 -61.85 24.34
C ARG A 13 -36.37 -62.34 23.67
N ARG A 14 -36.05 -63.60 23.76
CA ARG A 14 -34.84 -64.19 23.11
C ARG A 14 -35.04 -64.37 21.61
N VAL A 15 -36.24 -64.71 21.14
CA VAL A 15 -36.54 -64.82 19.70
C VAL A 15 -36.55 -63.43 19.01
N LEU A 16 -37.05 -62.39 19.64
CA LEU A 16 -37.02 -61.03 19.08
C LEU A 16 -35.61 -60.48 18.98
N LEU A 17 -34.73 -60.72 19.95
CA LEU A 17 -33.32 -60.26 19.93
C LEU A 17 -32.47 -60.97 18.86
N LEU A 18 -32.75 -62.24 18.57
CA LEU A 18 -32.05 -62.96 17.51
C LEU A 18 -32.50 -62.53 16.09
N ALA A 19 -33.77 -62.17 15.92
CA ALA A 19 -34.30 -61.67 14.66
C ALA A 19 -33.78 -60.28 14.33
N CYS A 20 -33.61 -59.37 15.32
CA CYS A 20 -32.98 -58.06 15.12
C CYS A 20 -31.49 -58.13 14.80
N ALA A 21 -30.72 -59.10 15.40
CA ALA A 21 -29.31 -59.28 15.12
C ALA A 21 -29.06 -59.81 13.69
N ALA A 22 -29.92 -60.68 13.16
CA ALA A 22 -29.83 -61.17 11.79
C ALA A 22 -30.16 -60.11 10.74
N LEU A 23 -31.09 -59.19 11.01
CA LEU A 23 -31.41 -58.06 10.12
C LEU A 23 -30.29 -57.01 10.04
N ILE A 24 -29.59 -56.76 11.15
CA ILE A 24 -28.46 -55.82 11.17
C ILE A 24 -27.24 -56.42 10.42
N ALA A 25 -27.01 -57.74 10.53
CA ALA A 25 -25.91 -58.38 9.82
C ALA A 25 -26.13 -58.43 8.29
N PHE A 26 -27.37 -58.48 7.82
CA PHE A 26 -27.69 -58.51 6.38
C PHE A 26 -27.60 -57.11 5.75
N PHE A 27 -27.76 -56.03 6.55
CA PHE A 27 -27.64 -54.66 6.04
C PHE A 27 -26.19 -54.20 5.92
N VAL A 28 -25.26 -54.81 6.66
CA VAL A 28 -23.82 -54.48 6.59
C VAL A 28 -23.11 -55.18 5.42
N LEU A 29 -23.65 -56.27 4.88
CA LEU A 29 -23.07 -57.04 3.76
C LEU A 29 -23.58 -56.61 2.38
N ALA A 30 -24.55 -55.71 2.29
CA ALA A 30 -25.16 -55.29 1.04
C ALA A 30 -24.83 -53.82 0.64
N ASN A 31 -23.87 -53.16 1.31
CA ASN A 31 -23.32 -51.90 0.80
C ASN A 31 -22.22 -52.23 -0.24
N PRO A 32 -22.47 -52.05 -1.55
CA PRO A 32 -21.36 -51.97 -2.47
C PRO A 32 -20.53 -50.77 -2.04
N LEU A 33 -19.24 -50.97 -1.84
CA LEU A 33 -18.24 -49.93 -1.79
C LEU A 33 -18.46 -49.06 -3.05
N GLN A 34 -19.31 -48.00 -2.93
CA GLN A 34 -19.21 -46.87 -3.83
C GLN A 34 -17.85 -46.24 -3.51
N SER A 35 -16.84 -46.73 -4.22
CA SER A 35 -15.63 -45.99 -4.45
C SER A 35 -16.11 -44.64 -5.01
N ALA A 36 -16.22 -43.64 -4.16
CA ALA A 36 -16.29 -42.29 -4.60
C ALA A 36 -15.03 -42.06 -5.41
N ALA A 37 -15.16 -42.16 -6.74
CA ALA A 37 -14.18 -41.55 -7.62
C ALA A 37 -14.10 -40.11 -7.16
N GLN A 38 -13.06 -39.76 -6.37
CA GLN A 38 -12.63 -38.41 -6.22
C GLN A 38 -12.44 -37.88 -7.64
N ASN A 39 -13.38 -37.09 -8.10
CA ASN A 39 -13.13 -36.23 -9.22
C ASN A 39 -12.03 -35.28 -8.74
N ASP A 40 -10.79 -35.65 -8.91
CA ASP A 40 -9.63 -34.78 -8.95
C ASP A 40 -9.76 -33.93 -10.23
N ASN A 41 -10.84 -33.14 -10.31
CA ASN A 41 -10.83 -31.95 -11.11
C ASN A 41 -9.99 -30.97 -10.31
N PRO A 42 -8.77 -30.63 -10.72
CA PRO A 42 -8.03 -29.57 -10.11
C PRO A 42 -8.98 -28.34 -10.19
N ALA A 43 -9.23 -27.73 -9.03
CA ALA A 43 -9.90 -26.43 -9.00
C ALA A 43 -9.26 -25.59 -10.11
N PRO A 44 -10.05 -24.87 -10.96
CA PRO A 44 -9.47 -24.07 -12.00
C PRO A 44 -8.40 -23.20 -11.35
N SER A 45 -7.15 -23.42 -11.73
CA SER A 45 -6.07 -22.54 -11.31
C SER A 45 -6.43 -21.17 -11.83
N VAL A 46 -6.89 -20.28 -10.95
CA VAL A 46 -7.09 -18.88 -11.27
C VAL A 46 -5.69 -18.38 -11.62
N SER A 47 -5.38 -18.36 -12.90
CA SER A 47 -4.11 -17.82 -13.35
C SER A 47 -4.05 -16.36 -12.90
N THR A 48 -3.00 -16.00 -12.21
CA THR A 48 -2.75 -14.60 -11.83
C THR A 48 -2.78 -13.76 -13.10
N PRO A 49 -3.60 -12.69 -13.18
CA PRO A 49 -3.71 -11.90 -14.40
C PRO A 49 -2.36 -11.26 -14.75
N ARG A 50 -2.07 -11.18 -16.04
CA ARG A 50 -0.89 -10.53 -16.60
C ARG A 50 -1.11 -9.01 -16.56
N ILE A 51 -0.56 -8.33 -15.55
CA ILE A 51 -0.81 -6.91 -15.33
C ILE A 51 0.37 -6.04 -15.77
N VAL A 52 0.08 -4.86 -16.34
CA VAL A 52 1.04 -3.80 -16.59
C VAL A 52 0.66 -2.57 -15.76
N THR A 53 1.62 -2.01 -15.03
CA THR A 53 1.40 -0.83 -14.17
C THR A 53 2.10 0.40 -14.76
N LEU A 54 1.37 1.51 -14.91
CA LEU A 54 1.83 2.70 -15.60
C LEU A 54 2.18 3.88 -14.68
N TYR A 55 2.18 3.69 -13.35
CA TYR A 55 2.65 4.68 -12.39
C TYR A 55 3.15 4.00 -11.11
N GLN A 56 4.01 4.71 -10.38
CA GLN A 56 4.77 4.12 -9.28
C GLN A 56 3.89 3.56 -8.16
N GLY A 57 2.86 4.31 -7.75
CA GLY A 57 1.94 3.85 -6.72
C GLY A 57 1.14 2.61 -7.11
N ALA A 58 0.92 2.37 -8.42
CA ALA A 58 0.30 1.13 -8.90
C ALA A 58 1.28 -0.05 -8.83
N THR A 59 2.54 0.16 -9.17
CA THR A 59 3.58 -0.87 -9.06
C THR A 59 3.79 -1.29 -7.60
N ASP A 60 3.93 -0.34 -6.71
CA ASP A 60 4.03 -0.53 -5.26
C ASP A 60 2.83 -1.31 -4.70
N SER A 61 1.61 -0.85 -5.03
CA SER A 61 0.37 -1.49 -4.55
C SER A 61 0.17 -2.90 -5.11
N ALA A 62 0.59 -3.16 -6.35
CA ALA A 62 0.54 -4.50 -6.94
C ALA A 62 1.46 -5.45 -6.18
N VAL A 63 2.70 -5.03 -5.89
CA VAL A 63 3.66 -5.80 -5.08
C VAL A 63 3.11 -6.05 -3.68
N ALA A 64 2.55 -5.02 -3.03
CA ALA A 64 1.93 -5.16 -1.71
C ALA A 64 0.78 -6.19 -1.67
N LEU A 65 0.06 -6.35 -2.78
CA LEU A 65 -1.02 -7.36 -2.94
C LEU A 65 -0.48 -8.75 -3.32
N GLY A 66 0.84 -8.96 -3.35
CA GLY A 66 1.46 -10.22 -3.77
C GLY A 66 1.33 -10.49 -5.27
N LEU A 67 1.19 -9.43 -6.08
CA LEU A 67 1.13 -9.52 -7.53
C LEU A 67 2.50 -9.13 -8.13
N THR A 68 2.94 -9.86 -9.15
CA THR A 68 4.12 -9.50 -9.92
C THR A 68 3.69 -9.01 -11.31
N PRO A 69 3.71 -7.67 -11.56
CA PRO A 69 3.45 -7.14 -12.89
C PRO A 69 4.40 -7.70 -13.94
N ILE A 70 3.91 -7.92 -15.16
CA ILE A 70 4.75 -8.32 -16.29
C ILE A 70 5.44 -7.13 -16.96
N GLY A 71 4.96 -5.91 -16.69
CA GLY A 71 5.54 -4.67 -17.19
C GLY A 71 5.28 -3.52 -16.24
N VAL A 72 6.30 -2.68 -16.04
CA VAL A 72 6.28 -1.52 -15.15
C VAL A 72 6.93 -0.31 -15.82
N VAL A 73 6.57 0.90 -15.38
CA VAL A 73 7.28 2.12 -15.82
C VAL A 73 8.57 2.31 -15.03
N ASP A 74 9.53 3.03 -15.63
CA ASP A 74 10.76 3.41 -14.96
C ASP A 74 10.49 4.34 -13.78
N SER A 75 11.22 4.14 -12.69
CA SER A 75 11.19 5.01 -11.52
C SER A 75 11.68 6.43 -11.85
N TRP A 76 11.28 7.42 -11.04
CA TRP A 76 11.76 8.80 -11.18
C TRP A 76 13.19 8.98 -10.70
N LEU A 77 13.54 8.32 -9.60
CA LEU A 77 14.88 8.22 -9.03
C LEU A 77 15.32 6.75 -9.01
N GLU A 78 16.58 6.49 -8.67
CA GLU A 78 17.11 5.12 -8.48
C GLU A 78 16.89 4.21 -9.70
N LYS A 79 17.04 4.74 -10.89
CA LYS A 79 16.81 4.05 -12.17
C LYS A 79 17.39 2.63 -12.23
N PRO A 80 16.70 1.70 -12.91
CA PRO A 80 15.39 1.86 -13.54
C PRO A 80 14.24 1.65 -12.55
N MET A 81 14.50 1.15 -11.33
CA MET A 81 13.55 0.73 -10.32
C MET A 81 13.98 1.21 -8.92
N TYR A 82 13.03 1.63 -8.08
CA TYR A 82 13.30 1.91 -6.68
C TYR A 82 13.84 0.69 -5.96
N ARG A 83 14.81 0.90 -5.04
CA ARG A 83 15.52 -0.20 -4.37
C ARG A 83 14.59 -1.21 -3.69
N TYR A 84 13.55 -0.73 -3.01
CA TYR A 84 12.61 -1.60 -2.29
C TYR A 84 11.72 -2.46 -3.19
N LEU A 85 11.66 -2.18 -4.50
CA LEU A 85 10.89 -2.96 -5.48
C LEU A 85 11.76 -3.88 -6.34
N ARG A 86 13.09 -3.83 -6.21
CA ARG A 86 14.00 -4.59 -7.11
C ARG A 86 13.89 -6.09 -6.95
N GLU A 87 13.87 -6.57 -5.70
CA GLU A 87 13.78 -7.99 -5.41
C GLU A 87 12.45 -8.61 -5.87
N PRO A 88 11.26 -8.09 -5.47
CA PRO A 88 9.99 -8.67 -5.90
C PRO A 88 9.72 -8.52 -7.41
N LEU A 89 10.46 -7.67 -8.11
CA LEU A 89 10.28 -7.38 -9.54
C LEU A 89 11.52 -7.71 -10.37
N GLU A 90 12.34 -8.66 -9.90
CA GLU A 90 13.50 -9.10 -10.68
C GLU A 90 13.07 -9.64 -12.06
N GLY A 91 13.69 -9.14 -13.11
CA GLY A 91 13.39 -9.56 -14.48
C GLY A 91 12.11 -8.98 -15.10
N VAL A 92 11.41 -8.05 -14.43
CA VAL A 92 10.24 -7.37 -14.97
C VAL A 92 10.60 -6.53 -16.21
N GLU A 93 9.68 -6.45 -17.18
CA GLU A 93 9.86 -5.61 -18.36
C GLU A 93 9.56 -4.13 -18.06
N HIS A 94 10.48 -3.24 -18.48
CA HIS A 94 10.30 -1.80 -18.35
C HIS A 94 9.60 -1.24 -19.61
N VAL A 95 8.43 -0.60 -19.43
CA VAL A 95 7.59 -0.08 -20.52
C VAL A 95 7.70 1.44 -20.71
N GLY A 96 8.82 2.04 -20.32
CA GLY A 96 9.12 3.46 -20.51
C GLY A 96 8.78 4.31 -19.28
N LEU A 97 8.57 5.62 -19.50
CA LEU A 97 8.35 6.56 -18.42
C LEU A 97 6.87 6.62 -18.03
N GLU A 98 6.59 6.93 -16.77
CA GLU A 98 5.22 7.17 -16.27
C GLU A 98 4.46 8.22 -17.11
N THR A 99 5.15 9.28 -17.55
CA THR A 99 4.55 10.32 -18.39
C THR A 99 4.55 10.00 -19.88
N GLN A 100 5.29 8.98 -20.30
CA GLN A 100 5.47 8.59 -21.70
C GLN A 100 5.71 7.08 -21.82
N PRO A 101 4.68 6.25 -21.51
CA PRO A 101 4.77 4.81 -21.63
C PRO A 101 4.88 4.38 -23.10
N ASN A 102 5.62 3.31 -23.35
CA ASN A 102 5.79 2.71 -24.66
C ASN A 102 4.63 1.77 -24.98
N LEU A 103 3.65 2.26 -25.75
CA LEU A 103 2.44 1.51 -26.10
C LEU A 103 2.72 0.26 -26.93
N GLU A 104 3.73 0.28 -27.80
CA GLU A 104 4.12 -0.89 -28.59
C GLU A 104 4.63 -2.01 -27.71
N LYS A 105 5.46 -1.66 -26.73
CA LYS A 105 5.98 -2.63 -25.75
C LYS A 105 4.88 -3.18 -24.86
N ILE A 106 3.92 -2.34 -24.43
CA ILE A 106 2.74 -2.77 -23.67
C ILE A 106 1.92 -3.77 -24.50
N ALA A 107 1.64 -3.45 -25.76
CA ALA A 107 0.91 -4.34 -26.65
C ALA A 107 1.65 -5.66 -26.92
N TRP A 108 2.97 -5.61 -27.07
CA TRP A 108 3.80 -6.81 -27.24
C TRP A 108 3.77 -7.74 -26.02
N LEU A 109 3.66 -7.17 -24.81
CA LEU A 109 3.52 -7.94 -23.56
C LEU A 109 2.19 -8.69 -23.45
N ASP A 110 1.18 -8.36 -24.27
CA ASP A 110 -0.16 -9.00 -24.26
C ASP A 110 -0.74 -9.10 -22.84
N PRO A 111 -1.00 -7.97 -22.15
CA PRO A 111 -1.52 -7.98 -20.79
C PRO A 111 -3.03 -8.29 -20.76
N ASP A 112 -3.47 -8.91 -19.66
CA ASP A 112 -4.88 -9.09 -19.34
C ASP A 112 -5.49 -7.80 -18.75
N LEU A 113 -4.64 -6.94 -18.13
CA LEU A 113 -5.06 -5.72 -17.44
C LEU A 113 -3.96 -4.67 -17.45
N VAL A 114 -4.33 -3.43 -17.75
CA VAL A 114 -3.46 -2.26 -17.60
C VAL A 114 -3.95 -1.41 -16.43
N ILE A 115 -3.04 -1.04 -15.53
CA ILE A 115 -3.30 -0.13 -14.41
C ILE A 115 -2.76 1.25 -14.76
N ALA A 116 -3.65 2.23 -14.85
CA ALA A 116 -3.34 3.60 -15.27
C ALA A 116 -3.84 4.65 -14.27
N SER A 117 -3.59 5.92 -14.55
CA SER A 117 -4.17 7.06 -13.83
C SER A 117 -4.60 8.12 -14.83
N ASP A 118 -5.79 8.67 -14.68
CA ASP A 118 -6.31 9.71 -15.55
C ASP A 118 -5.46 10.98 -15.47
N PHE A 119 -4.89 11.26 -14.30
CA PHE A 119 -3.96 12.38 -14.12
C PHE A 119 -2.75 12.35 -15.08
N ARG A 120 -2.27 11.15 -15.43
CA ARG A 120 -1.12 10.95 -16.35
C ARG A 120 -1.55 10.54 -17.75
N HIS A 121 -2.56 9.67 -17.85
CA HIS A 121 -2.79 8.87 -19.04
C HIS A 121 -4.10 9.18 -19.75
N ALA A 122 -4.89 10.19 -19.31
CA ALA A 122 -6.18 10.54 -19.94
C ALA A 122 -6.09 10.69 -21.46
N ARG A 123 -5.00 11.27 -21.98
CA ARG A 123 -4.81 11.47 -23.43
C ARG A 123 -4.60 10.19 -24.21
N ILE A 124 -4.05 9.16 -23.60
CA ILE A 124 -3.74 7.87 -24.23
C ILE A 124 -4.73 6.77 -23.80
N ALA A 125 -5.70 7.07 -22.94
CA ALA A 125 -6.66 6.10 -22.43
C ALA A 125 -7.37 5.30 -23.53
N PRO A 126 -7.81 5.89 -24.66
CA PRO A 126 -8.41 5.11 -25.76
C PRO A 126 -7.43 4.12 -26.39
N LEU A 127 -6.14 4.44 -26.45
CA LEU A 127 -5.11 3.55 -26.99
C LEU A 127 -4.79 2.42 -26.02
N LEU A 128 -4.76 2.68 -24.72
CA LEU A 128 -4.60 1.65 -23.68
C LEU A 128 -5.78 0.67 -23.72
N ALA A 129 -7.02 1.18 -23.81
CA ALA A 129 -8.22 0.37 -23.89
C ALA A 129 -8.30 -0.49 -25.17
N ALA A 130 -7.61 -0.09 -26.24
CA ALA A 130 -7.47 -0.90 -27.45
C ALA A 130 -6.45 -2.06 -27.29
N ILE A 131 -5.54 -1.97 -26.32
CA ILE A 131 -4.56 -3.02 -26.02
C ILE A 131 -5.17 -4.03 -25.04
N ALA A 132 -5.71 -3.57 -23.90
CA ALA A 132 -6.29 -4.43 -22.88
C ALA A 132 -7.31 -3.66 -22.00
N PRO A 133 -8.17 -4.38 -21.25
CA PRO A 133 -8.95 -3.77 -20.18
C PRO A 133 -8.07 -2.88 -19.29
N THR A 134 -8.54 -1.65 -19.03
CA THR A 134 -7.75 -0.66 -18.28
C THR A 134 -8.53 -0.20 -17.07
N ALA A 135 -7.93 -0.35 -15.88
CA ALA A 135 -8.41 0.23 -14.63
C ALA A 135 -7.61 1.50 -14.32
N SER A 136 -8.30 2.58 -13.96
CA SER A 136 -7.64 3.86 -13.67
C SER A 136 -8.18 4.54 -12.41
N THR A 137 -7.32 5.36 -11.79
CA THR A 137 -7.68 6.29 -10.72
C THR A 137 -7.55 7.73 -11.22
N ASN A 138 -8.28 8.67 -10.60
CA ASN A 138 -8.23 10.08 -10.98
C ASN A 138 -6.88 10.75 -10.67
N THR A 139 -6.05 10.15 -9.77
CA THR A 139 -4.79 10.73 -9.31
C THR A 139 -3.76 9.63 -9.08
N VAL A 140 -2.48 10.00 -9.06
CA VAL A 140 -1.36 9.11 -8.68
C VAL A 140 -1.03 9.21 -7.18
N PHE A 141 -1.72 10.03 -6.41
CA PHE A 141 -1.40 10.34 -5.02
C PHE A 141 -2.22 9.57 -3.99
N GLY A 142 -3.32 8.95 -4.39
CA GLY A 142 -4.25 8.25 -3.49
C GLY A 142 -3.88 6.78 -3.32
N PHE A 143 -2.93 6.45 -2.47
CA PHE A 143 -2.45 5.07 -2.33
C PHE A 143 -3.55 4.07 -1.89
N LYS A 144 -4.46 4.46 -0.98
CA LYS A 144 -5.59 3.61 -0.55
C LYS A 144 -6.56 3.31 -1.71
N THR A 145 -6.86 4.34 -2.52
CA THR A 145 -7.72 4.20 -3.70
C THR A 145 -7.05 3.33 -4.76
N THR A 146 -5.75 3.52 -4.98
CA THR A 146 -4.95 2.71 -5.92
C THR A 146 -4.93 1.24 -5.49
N LEU A 147 -4.62 0.96 -4.22
CA LEU A 147 -4.63 -0.39 -3.67
C LEU A 147 -5.98 -1.08 -3.84
N THR A 148 -7.06 -0.39 -3.46
CA THR A 148 -8.44 -0.91 -3.56
C THR A 148 -8.84 -1.17 -5.00
N MET A 149 -8.50 -0.26 -5.92
CA MET A 149 -8.80 -0.43 -7.35
C MET A 149 -8.11 -1.66 -7.93
N ILE A 150 -6.82 -1.86 -7.65
CA ILE A 150 -6.07 -3.03 -8.14
C ILE A 150 -6.64 -4.30 -7.53
N ALA A 151 -6.93 -4.31 -6.23
CA ALA A 151 -7.50 -5.45 -5.54
C ALA A 151 -8.84 -5.87 -6.18
N ASN A 152 -9.76 -4.93 -6.42
CA ASN A 152 -11.05 -5.21 -7.06
C ASN A 152 -10.88 -5.74 -8.50
N ALA A 153 -9.88 -5.25 -9.22
CA ALA A 153 -9.60 -5.69 -10.59
C ALA A 153 -8.92 -7.06 -10.68
N THR A 154 -8.34 -7.55 -9.57
CA THR A 154 -7.51 -8.77 -9.54
C THR A 154 -8.00 -9.83 -8.55
N GLY A 155 -9.12 -9.60 -7.85
CA GLY A 155 -9.67 -10.53 -6.84
C GLY A 155 -8.82 -10.61 -5.57
N ARG A 156 -8.22 -9.48 -5.15
CA ARG A 156 -7.35 -9.37 -3.95
C ARG A 156 -7.96 -8.49 -2.85
N GLU A 157 -9.28 -8.43 -2.76
CA GLU A 157 -10.01 -7.55 -1.83
C GLU A 157 -9.71 -7.89 -0.36
N THR A 158 -9.48 -9.17 -0.08
CA THR A 158 -9.15 -9.64 1.28
C THR A 158 -7.78 -9.11 1.71
N GLU A 159 -6.77 -9.24 0.86
CA GLU A 159 -5.41 -8.75 1.08
C GLU A 159 -5.39 -7.23 1.24
N ALA A 160 -6.07 -6.51 0.34
CA ALA A 160 -6.19 -5.05 0.45
C ALA A 160 -6.85 -4.62 1.77
N SER A 161 -7.91 -5.31 2.19
CA SER A 161 -8.59 -5.03 3.45
C SER A 161 -7.69 -5.28 4.67
N GLN A 162 -6.80 -6.28 4.61
CA GLN A 162 -5.83 -6.54 5.66
C GLN A 162 -4.77 -5.43 5.72
N LEU A 163 -4.19 -5.05 4.57
CA LEU A 163 -3.20 -3.99 4.48
C LEU A 163 -3.75 -2.64 4.96
N LEU A 164 -4.99 -2.31 4.59
CA LEU A 164 -5.63 -1.06 5.03
C LEU A 164 -5.93 -1.06 6.53
N ARG A 165 -6.34 -2.19 7.12
CA ARG A 165 -6.49 -2.29 8.58
C ARG A 165 -5.16 -2.10 9.31
N LEU A 166 -4.08 -2.74 8.85
CA LEU A 166 -2.74 -2.55 9.42
C LEU A 166 -2.30 -1.09 9.34
N TRP A 167 -2.58 -0.42 8.23
CA TRP A 167 -2.33 1.02 8.10
C TRP A 167 -3.12 1.83 9.12
N ASP A 168 -4.43 1.60 9.24
CA ASP A 168 -5.31 2.33 10.15
C ASP A 168 -4.89 2.11 11.63
N ASP A 169 -4.47 0.89 11.98
CA ASP A 169 -3.93 0.57 13.31
C ASP A 169 -2.64 1.35 13.59
N ARG A 170 -1.71 1.42 12.62
CA ARG A 170 -0.46 2.19 12.74
C ARG A 170 -0.71 3.70 12.84
N VAL A 171 -1.65 4.24 12.07
CA VAL A 171 -2.06 5.65 12.16
C VAL A 171 -2.62 5.96 13.54
N SER A 172 -3.46 5.08 14.08
CA SER A 172 -4.05 5.23 15.41
C SER A 172 -2.99 5.22 16.51
N ASP A 173 -2.05 4.28 16.42
CA ASP A 173 -0.92 4.16 17.35
C ASP A 173 -0.01 5.39 17.29
N PHE A 174 0.41 5.82 16.10
CA PHE A 174 1.21 7.02 15.92
C PHE A 174 0.56 8.25 16.54
N ARG A 175 -0.74 8.47 16.25
CA ARG A 175 -1.51 9.61 16.80
C ARG A 175 -1.55 9.61 18.32
N GLN A 176 -1.68 8.44 18.93
CA GLN A 176 -1.67 8.31 20.39
C GLN A 176 -0.30 8.63 20.98
N GLN A 177 0.76 8.07 20.42
CA GLN A 177 2.11 8.27 20.91
C GLN A 177 2.58 9.71 20.72
N ILE A 178 2.39 10.31 19.53
CA ILE A 178 2.83 11.68 19.23
C ILE A 178 2.11 12.71 20.10
N ALA A 179 0.81 12.52 20.37
CA ALA A 179 0.05 13.39 21.25
C ALA A 179 0.51 13.29 22.70
N ALA A 180 0.91 12.10 23.16
CA ALA A 180 1.47 11.90 24.49
C ALA A 180 2.88 12.51 24.63
N GLU A 181 3.72 12.38 23.59
CA GLU A 181 5.11 12.88 23.57
C GLU A 181 5.16 14.41 23.52
N LEU A 182 4.35 15.03 22.64
CA LEU A 182 4.39 16.47 22.42
C LEU A 182 3.44 17.27 23.33
N GLY A 183 2.43 16.62 23.94
CA GLY A 183 1.49 17.27 24.84
C GLY A 183 0.84 18.51 24.21
N SER A 184 1.05 19.69 24.82
CA SER A 184 0.49 20.96 24.34
C SER A 184 1.12 21.51 23.05
N GLU A 185 2.22 20.93 22.58
CA GLU A 185 2.83 21.29 21.28
C GLU A 185 2.18 20.53 20.11
N TRP A 186 1.26 19.62 20.39
CA TRP A 186 0.47 18.91 19.39
C TRP A 186 -0.91 19.55 19.19
N PRO A 187 -1.45 19.67 17.96
CA PRO A 187 -0.86 19.30 16.68
C PRO A 187 0.22 20.29 16.20
N GLN A 188 1.20 19.77 15.44
CA GLN A 188 2.25 20.59 14.84
C GLN A 188 1.90 20.98 13.40
N LYS A 189 2.26 22.20 13.02
CA LYS A 189 2.26 22.67 11.63
C LYS A 189 3.48 22.13 10.92
N VAL A 190 3.28 21.51 9.76
CA VAL A 190 4.34 20.86 9.00
C VAL A 190 4.52 21.46 7.62
N ALA A 191 5.77 21.71 7.23
CA ALA A 191 6.15 22.07 5.87
C ALA A 191 6.90 20.92 5.21
N VAL A 192 6.41 20.44 4.06
CA VAL A 192 7.13 19.49 3.18
C VAL A 192 7.74 20.27 2.05
N VAL A 193 9.06 20.34 2.00
CA VAL A 193 9.81 21.25 1.13
C VAL A 193 10.76 20.46 0.23
N ARG A 194 10.66 20.67 -1.08
CA ARG A 194 11.57 20.05 -2.05
C ARG A 194 12.40 21.11 -2.73
N PHE A 195 13.70 20.95 -2.69
CA PHE A 195 14.64 21.77 -3.42
C PHE A 195 14.83 21.23 -4.84
N LYS A 196 14.80 22.14 -5.81
CA LYS A 196 15.15 21.90 -7.21
C LYS A 196 16.33 22.82 -7.55
N SER A 197 16.94 22.64 -8.69
CA SER A 197 18.13 23.42 -9.11
C SER A 197 17.88 24.93 -9.17
N ASP A 198 16.65 25.37 -9.53
CA ASP A 198 16.31 26.78 -9.78
C ASP A 198 15.20 27.34 -8.86
N HIS A 199 14.57 26.50 -8.05
CA HIS A 199 13.46 26.90 -7.19
C HIS A 199 13.26 25.95 -5.99
N VAL A 200 12.36 26.34 -5.09
CA VAL A 200 11.88 25.50 -4.00
C VAL A 200 10.38 25.27 -4.17
N ARG A 201 9.91 24.09 -3.82
CA ARG A 201 8.48 23.80 -3.73
C ARG A 201 8.10 23.45 -2.31
N ILE A 202 6.98 23.99 -1.85
CA ILE A 202 6.32 23.53 -0.65
C ILE A 202 5.05 22.76 -1.05
N TYR A 203 4.84 21.60 -0.45
CA TYR A 203 3.71 20.71 -0.73
C TYR A 203 2.70 20.78 0.40
N THR A 204 1.43 20.90 0.07
CA THR A 204 0.31 20.96 1.01
C THR A 204 -0.58 19.74 0.92
N HIS A 205 -0.72 19.22 -0.27
CA HIS A 205 -1.53 18.04 -0.60
C HIS A 205 -0.69 17.05 -1.41
N GLY A 206 -1.32 16.07 -2.00
CA GLY A 206 -0.62 15.00 -2.69
C GLY A 206 -0.30 13.85 -1.74
N PHE A 207 0.71 13.06 -2.04
CA PHE A 207 1.01 11.83 -1.31
C PHE A 207 1.38 12.12 0.17
N ALA A 208 2.50 12.79 0.42
CA ALA A 208 2.92 13.10 1.79
C ALA A 208 1.92 13.97 2.55
N GLY A 209 1.35 14.99 1.89
CA GLY A 209 0.37 15.88 2.53
C GLY A 209 -0.88 15.17 3.00
N SER A 210 -1.38 14.17 2.26
CA SER A 210 -2.53 13.36 2.66
C SER A 210 -2.23 12.47 3.86
N ILE A 211 -1.04 11.88 3.90
CA ILE A 211 -0.57 11.05 5.02
C ILE A 211 -0.41 11.90 6.29
N LEU A 212 0.27 13.04 6.19
CA LEU A 212 0.47 13.93 7.33
C LEU A 212 -0.85 14.46 7.90
N ALA A 213 -1.80 14.82 7.03
CA ALA A 213 -3.15 15.21 7.47
C ALA A 213 -3.89 14.07 8.19
N GLU A 214 -3.79 12.84 7.68
CA GLU A 214 -4.37 11.66 8.32
C GLU A 214 -3.72 11.36 9.67
N LEU A 215 -2.41 11.61 9.81
CA LEU A 215 -1.69 11.48 11.06
C LEU A 215 -2.02 12.60 12.08
N GLY A 216 -2.67 13.68 11.66
CA GLY A 216 -3.12 14.76 12.52
C GLY A 216 -2.22 15.99 12.52
N PHE A 217 -1.24 16.09 11.61
CA PHE A 217 -0.47 17.32 11.41
C PHE A 217 -1.33 18.40 10.73
N GLU A 218 -1.01 19.65 10.98
CA GLU A 218 -1.64 20.81 10.37
C GLU A 218 -0.77 21.45 9.30
N GLN A 219 -1.41 22.19 8.39
CA GLN A 219 -0.70 22.98 7.40
C GLN A 219 -0.26 24.31 7.99
N PRO A 220 0.87 24.91 7.51
CA PRO A 220 1.27 26.25 7.90
C PRO A 220 0.20 27.30 7.56
N ASP A 221 -0.02 28.27 8.44
CA ASP A 221 -1.00 29.35 8.25
C ASP A 221 -0.73 30.20 6.98
N THR A 222 0.51 30.19 6.51
CA THR A 222 0.95 30.92 5.32
C THR A 222 0.52 30.26 4.01
N LEU A 223 -0.03 29.03 4.07
CA LEU A 223 -0.36 28.22 2.90
C LEU A 223 -1.87 28.09 2.72
N HIS A 224 -2.45 29.03 2.00
CA HIS A 224 -3.86 29.01 1.61
C HIS A 224 -4.05 28.62 0.13
N THR A 225 -3.32 27.59 -0.35
CA THR A 225 -3.42 27.16 -1.75
C THR A 225 -4.42 26.03 -1.90
N GLN A 226 -5.29 26.11 -2.92
CA GLN A 226 -6.17 24.99 -3.31
C GLN A 226 -5.46 23.91 -4.13
N GLY A 227 -4.18 24.12 -4.49
CA GLY A 227 -3.36 23.20 -5.26
C GLY A 227 -2.53 22.27 -4.38
N TRP A 228 -1.86 21.31 -5.02
CA TRP A 228 -0.98 20.35 -4.36
C TRP A 228 0.32 20.96 -3.80
N GLY A 229 0.64 22.23 -4.11
CA GLY A 229 1.80 22.93 -3.58
C GLY A 229 2.05 24.27 -4.29
N MET A 230 3.07 24.97 -3.81
CA MET A 230 3.48 26.29 -4.31
C MET A 230 4.94 26.27 -4.76
N LYS A 231 5.26 26.93 -5.88
CA LYS A 231 6.63 27.19 -6.35
C LYS A 231 7.12 28.52 -5.77
N LEU A 232 8.28 28.48 -5.11
CA LEU A 232 8.98 29.64 -4.57
C LEU A 232 10.27 29.85 -5.35
N SER A 233 10.41 31.01 -6.01
CA SER A 233 11.55 31.29 -6.90
C SER A 233 12.54 32.31 -6.31
N SER A 234 12.22 32.92 -5.16
CA SER A 234 13.06 33.90 -4.48
C SER A 234 13.21 33.55 -3.00
N THR A 235 14.40 33.78 -2.44
CA THR A 235 14.69 33.64 -1.00
C THR A 235 13.86 34.60 -0.13
N GLU A 236 13.30 35.67 -0.70
CA GLU A 236 12.34 36.51 -0.01
C GLU A 236 11.05 35.80 0.39
N ASN A 237 10.74 34.69 -0.29
CA ASN A 237 9.59 33.83 0.03
C ASN A 237 9.86 32.86 1.18
N ILE A 238 11.05 32.84 1.76
CA ILE A 238 11.40 31.94 2.89
C ILE A 238 10.34 31.99 4.02
N PRO A 239 9.77 33.13 4.42
CA PRO A 239 8.76 33.17 5.48
C PRO A 239 7.50 32.31 5.20
N VAL A 240 7.22 31.98 3.93
CA VAL A 240 6.12 31.08 3.56
C VAL A 240 6.33 29.66 4.10
N LEU A 241 7.60 29.27 4.30
CA LEU A 241 7.98 27.95 4.81
C LEU A 241 7.84 27.83 6.33
N ASN A 242 7.39 28.88 7.04
CA ASN A 242 7.36 28.87 8.50
C ASN A 242 6.35 27.85 9.04
N ALA A 243 6.88 26.86 9.78
CA ALA A 243 6.16 25.75 10.37
C ALA A 243 6.86 25.32 11.65
N ASP A 244 6.22 24.47 12.47
CA ASP A 244 6.82 23.91 13.70
C ASP A 244 7.87 22.86 13.39
N VAL A 245 7.68 22.12 12.29
CA VAL A 245 8.58 21.08 11.76
C VAL A 245 8.66 21.19 10.24
N MET A 246 9.83 20.90 9.68
CA MET A 246 10.08 20.93 8.24
C MET A 246 10.72 19.63 7.79
N PHE A 247 10.12 18.99 6.79
CA PHE A 247 10.69 17.83 6.10
C PHE A 247 11.21 18.27 4.73
N VAL A 248 12.50 18.03 4.49
CA VAL A 248 13.23 18.52 3.32
C VAL A 248 13.57 17.36 2.39
N LEU A 249 13.15 17.46 1.14
CA LEU A 249 13.48 16.51 0.08
C LEU A 249 14.60 17.09 -0.79
N LEU A 250 15.73 16.40 -0.81
CA LEU A 250 16.88 16.67 -1.67
C LEU A 250 17.08 15.49 -2.63
N GLU A 251 17.43 15.77 -3.86
CA GLU A 251 17.87 14.75 -4.81
C GLU A 251 19.40 14.75 -4.78
N PRO A 252 20.04 13.69 -4.27
CA PRO A 252 21.47 13.75 -3.88
C PRO A 252 22.43 13.85 -5.08
N ASP A 253 21.99 13.47 -6.27
CA ASP A 253 22.85 13.36 -7.45
C ASP A 253 22.91 14.63 -8.31
N ASP A 254 22.24 15.72 -7.90
CA ASP A 254 22.27 17.00 -8.63
C ASP A 254 22.96 18.11 -7.82
N PRO A 255 24.22 18.47 -8.16
CA PRO A 255 24.97 19.52 -7.45
C PRO A 255 24.24 20.87 -7.45
N ALA A 256 23.47 21.21 -8.49
CA ALA A 256 22.72 22.47 -8.54
C ALA A 256 21.58 22.51 -7.49
N ILE A 257 21.05 21.38 -7.08
CA ILE A 257 20.11 21.29 -5.96
C ILE A 257 20.82 21.57 -4.65
N ALA A 258 21.99 21.00 -4.42
CA ALA A 258 22.80 21.27 -3.24
C ALA A 258 23.21 22.75 -3.14
N ASP A 259 23.63 23.38 -4.25
CA ASP A 259 23.94 24.79 -4.31
C ASP A 259 22.71 25.67 -4.00
N ASN A 260 21.55 25.30 -4.54
CA ASN A 260 20.31 26.00 -4.24
C ASN A 260 19.93 25.86 -2.74
N TYR A 261 20.05 24.67 -2.19
CA TYR A 261 19.81 24.42 -0.75
C TYR A 261 20.73 25.26 0.11
N GLN A 262 22.03 25.29 -0.15
CA GLN A 262 22.99 26.13 0.58
C GLN A 262 22.63 27.61 0.49
N ARG A 263 22.26 28.11 -0.69
CA ARG A 263 21.86 29.51 -0.88
C ARG A 263 20.65 29.89 -0.03
N TRP A 264 19.64 29.01 0.06
CA TRP A 264 18.43 29.26 0.85
C TRP A 264 18.71 29.18 2.34
N THR A 265 19.47 28.18 2.79
CA THR A 265 19.78 27.96 4.21
C THR A 265 20.76 28.96 4.76
N ALA A 266 21.65 29.55 3.94
CA ALA A 266 22.54 30.66 4.33
C ALA A 266 21.82 32.00 4.46
N HIS A 267 20.58 32.15 3.96
CA HIS A 267 19.87 33.41 4.00
C HIS A 267 19.40 33.76 5.43
N PRO A 268 19.49 35.02 5.90
CA PRO A 268 19.09 35.41 7.26
C PRO A 268 17.64 35.08 7.62
N LEU A 269 16.72 35.10 6.64
CA LEU A 269 15.33 34.74 6.86
C LEU A 269 15.14 33.26 7.21
N TRP A 270 16.02 32.37 6.73
CA TRP A 270 15.98 30.95 7.07
C TRP A 270 16.17 30.72 8.56
N GLN A 271 17.11 31.46 9.18
CA GLN A 271 17.38 31.37 10.62
C GLN A 271 16.23 31.86 11.51
N ARG A 272 15.22 32.49 10.92
CA ARG A 272 14.03 32.99 11.64
C ARG A 272 12.85 32.00 11.59
N LEU A 273 12.96 30.95 10.80
CA LEU A 273 11.92 29.92 10.73
C LEU A 273 11.85 29.15 12.05
N SER A 274 10.64 28.91 12.55
CA SER A 274 10.40 28.20 13.81
C SER A 274 11.03 26.81 13.81
N ALA A 275 10.87 26.03 12.73
CA ALA A 275 11.48 24.72 12.60
C ALA A 275 13.01 24.78 12.69
N VAL A 276 13.66 25.82 12.12
CA VAL A 276 15.12 25.99 12.17
C VAL A 276 15.57 26.34 13.58
N GLN A 277 14.90 27.29 14.24
CA GLN A 277 15.22 27.71 15.59
C GLN A 277 15.08 26.57 16.62
N ASN A 278 14.14 25.68 16.38
CA ASN A 278 13.87 24.54 17.25
C ASN A 278 14.64 23.26 16.86
N GLY A 279 15.51 23.32 15.82
CA GLY A 279 16.26 22.15 15.34
C GLY A 279 15.36 21.05 14.75
N ARG A 280 14.18 21.41 14.23
CA ARG A 280 13.17 20.49 13.68
C ARG A 280 13.12 20.54 12.14
N VAL A 281 14.28 20.55 11.51
CA VAL A 281 14.44 20.44 10.05
C VAL A 281 15.06 19.08 9.75
N PHE A 282 14.32 18.20 9.08
CA PHE A 282 14.72 16.82 8.81
C PHE A 282 14.82 16.61 7.30
N GLU A 283 15.96 16.09 6.87
CA GLU A 283 16.09 15.58 5.51
C GLU A 283 15.46 14.18 5.45
N VAL A 284 14.64 13.95 4.42
CA VAL A 284 13.86 12.71 4.27
C VAL A 284 14.04 12.14 2.86
N ASP A 285 13.81 10.83 2.74
CA ASP A 285 13.95 10.13 1.46
C ASP A 285 12.86 10.54 0.46
N PRO A 286 13.23 11.13 -0.70
CA PRO A 286 12.24 11.52 -1.71
C PRO A 286 11.41 10.36 -2.26
N VAL A 287 11.90 9.13 -2.20
CA VAL A 287 11.17 7.95 -2.70
C VAL A 287 10.00 7.64 -1.79
N SER A 288 10.23 7.42 -0.50
CA SER A 288 9.17 7.10 0.48
C SER A 288 8.21 8.26 0.72
N TRP A 289 8.68 9.52 0.64
CA TRP A 289 7.85 10.69 0.95
C TRP A 289 7.08 11.27 -0.24
N MET A 290 7.47 10.94 -1.49
CA MET A 290 6.84 11.61 -2.63
C MET A 290 6.69 10.73 -3.87
N MET A 291 7.69 9.92 -4.22
CA MET A 291 7.79 9.34 -5.55
C MET A 291 7.31 7.88 -5.61
N GLY A 292 7.30 7.16 -4.51
CA GLY A 292 6.81 5.79 -4.43
C GLY A 292 5.29 5.71 -4.62
N GLY A 293 4.53 6.52 -3.88
CA GLY A 293 3.11 6.78 -4.11
C GLY A 293 2.15 5.63 -3.79
N GLY A 294 2.64 4.50 -3.29
CA GLY A 294 1.83 3.34 -2.91
C GLY A 294 1.85 3.07 -1.40
N ILE A 295 1.27 1.95 -0.98
CA ILE A 295 1.11 1.63 0.45
C ILE A 295 2.44 1.24 1.12
N LEU A 296 3.38 0.63 0.39
CA LEU A 296 4.71 0.33 0.93
C LEU A 296 5.48 1.62 1.20
N ALA A 297 5.49 2.54 0.24
CA ALA A 297 6.10 3.86 0.42
C ALA A 297 5.42 4.67 1.54
N ALA A 298 4.09 4.59 1.69
CA ALA A 298 3.35 5.24 2.77
C ALA A 298 3.78 4.72 4.15
N ASN A 299 3.97 3.41 4.27
CA ASN A 299 4.45 2.80 5.51
C ASN A 299 5.91 3.16 5.81
N ALA A 300 6.78 3.21 4.80
CA ALA A 300 8.16 3.67 4.96
C ALA A 300 8.21 5.15 5.42
N MET A 301 7.36 6.03 4.86
CA MET A 301 7.22 7.40 5.34
C MET A 301 6.75 7.46 6.81
N LEU A 302 5.84 6.58 7.20
CA LEU A 302 5.38 6.52 8.59
C LEU A 302 6.48 6.01 9.53
N ASP A 303 7.31 5.05 9.09
CA ASP A 303 8.49 4.60 9.84
C ASP A 303 9.48 5.75 10.08
N ASP A 304 9.79 6.54 9.04
CA ASP A 304 10.63 7.75 9.18
C ASP A 304 10.06 8.71 10.24
N LEU A 305 8.74 8.88 10.31
CA LEU A 305 8.10 9.74 11.32
C LEU A 305 8.24 9.16 12.73
N TYR A 306 8.08 7.85 12.93
CA TYR A 306 8.35 7.20 14.20
C TYR A 306 9.79 7.45 14.66
N ASP A 307 10.76 7.33 13.76
CA ASP A 307 12.17 7.53 14.04
C ASP A 307 12.49 9.00 14.37
N HIS A 308 11.97 9.95 13.58
CA HIS A 308 12.20 11.38 13.82
C HIS A 308 11.66 11.87 15.17
N TYR A 309 10.51 11.32 15.60
CA TYR A 309 9.92 11.63 16.89
C TYR A 309 10.34 10.66 18.01
N LYS A 310 11.21 9.68 17.72
CA LYS A 310 11.70 8.65 18.66
C LYS A 310 10.57 7.88 19.34
N LEU A 311 9.51 7.61 18.59
CA LEU A 311 8.37 6.82 19.04
C LEU A 311 8.67 5.32 18.91
N GLN A 312 7.89 4.49 19.59
CA GLN A 312 8.07 3.05 19.54
C GLN A 312 7.25 2.44 18.38
N HIS A 313 7.93 1.70 17.50
CA HIS A 313 7.25 0.90 16.48
C HIS A 313 6.54 -0.28 17.17
N GLN A 314 5.22 -0.25 17.26
CA GLN A 314 4.45 -1.33 17.86
C GLN A 314 4.00 -2.39 16.83
N THR A 315 3.86 -2.00 15.58
CA THR A 315 3.40 -2.87 14.49
C THR A 315 4.27 -2.63 13.27
N CYS A 316 4.97 -3.67 12.81
CA CYS A 316 5.68 -3.60 11.55
C CYS A 316 4.74 -3.85 10.39
N PHE A 317 4.85 -3.04 9.37
CA PHE A 317 4.23 -3.35 8.09
C PHE A 317 5.10 -4.39 7.38
N PRO A 318 4.54 -5.47 6.85
CA PRO A 318 5.33 -6.44 6.10
C PRO A 318 5.94 -5.76 4.88
N HIS A 319 7.21 -5.43 4.96
CA HIS A 319 8.00 -5.19 3.77
C HIS A 319 8.02 -6.52 3.02
N ALA A 320 7.71 -6.51 1.72
CA ALA A 320 7.61 -7.65 0.84
C ALA A 320 8.20 -8.94 1.45
N THR A 321 7.36 -9.91 1.72
CA THR A 321 7.66 -11.17 2.40
C THR A 321 9.06 -11.67 2.11
N ASP A 322 9.76 -12.21 3.13
CA ASP A 322 10.90 -13.08 2.89
C ASP A 322 10.46 -14.28 2.02
N HIS A 323 11.41 -15.04 1.50
CA HIS A 323 11.16 -16.19 0.63
C HIS A 323 10.27 -17.27 1.24
N THR A 324 9.86 -17.15 2.50
CA THR A 324 9.03 -18.11 3.25
C THR A 324 7.59 -17.66 3.42
N GLY A 325 7.26 -16.42 3.06
CA GLY A 325 5.93 -15.82 3.27
C GLY A 325 5.64 -15.46 4.73
N GLU A 326 6.63 -15.50 5.61
CA GLU A 326 6.50 -15.05 6.98
C GLU A 326 6.76 -13.54 7.08
N TYR A 327 5.90 -12.86 7.84
CA TYR A 327 6.07 -11.44 8.16
C TYR A 327 7.30 -11.25 9.05
N LEU A 328 8.25 -10.45 8.58
CA LEU A 328 9.41 -10.09 9.39
C LEU A 328 8.93 -9.44 10.70
N GLN A 329 9.31 -10.05 11.82
CA GLN A 329 9.16 -9.44 13.14
C GLN A 329 10.14 -8.28 13.27
N CYS A 330 9.66 -7.12 13.71
CA CYS A 330 10.50 -5.98 14.08
C CYS A 330 11.38 -6.27 15.27
#